data_17b1b5a19da11c5114de098db1042ab0
#
_entry.id   17b1b5a19da11c5114de098db1042ab0
#
_cell.length_a   1.000
_cell.length_b   1.000
_cell.length_c   1.000
_cell.angle_alpha   90.00
_cell.angle_beta   90.00
_cell.angle_gamma   90.00
#
_symmetry.space_group_name_H-M   'P 1'
#
loop_
_entity.id
_entity.type
_entity.pdbx_description
1 polymer ?
#
loop_
_entity_poly.entity_id
_entity_poly.type
_entity_poly.pdbx_seq_one_letter_code
_entity_poly.pdbx_strand_id
1 'polypeptide(L)'
;MAHHFFTSESVTEGHPDKICDQISDAILNEILAQDPYARVACETTCTTGMVQVMGEISTSCYVDIPKIARDTVREIGYDRAKYGFDCDTCADLTAIDEQSADIALGVDNSLESKEGAAEADLAIGAGDQGMMFGYACDETPELMPLPISLAHKLAKRLTEVRKSGMFSYLRPDGKSQVTVEYDEDNRPVRVDTVVISTQHSPEVSLQQIREDMIGQVVKHVIPSELLDENTKYFINPTGRFVIGGPQGDSGLTGRKIIVDTYGGIGRHGGGAFSGKDPTKVDRSGAYAARWVAKNIVAAGLAKRCEIQLAYAIGVAEPVSIMVETFGTGIVDDSVIEQAIEHVFDLRPAAIIEQLDLRKPIYKQLAAYGHMGREELGVKWENRDKAEALKAYINK
;
A
#
# COMPACT_ATOMS: atom_id res chain seq x y z
N MET A 1 -3.06 -33.82 -11.61
CA MET A 1 -3.54 -32.43 -11.51
C MET A 1 -2.33 -31.56 -11.24
N ALA A 2 -2.13 -30.51 -12.04
CA ALA A 2 -0.96 -29.64 -11.88
C ALA A 2 -1.31 -28.55 -10.85
N HIS A 3 -0.86 -28.71 -9.63
CA HIS A 3 -0.92 -27.67 -8.60
C HIS A 3 0.25 -26.72 -8.79
N HIS A 4 0.05 -25.44 -8.48
CA HIS A 4 1.13 -24.44 -8.47
C HIS A 4 1.11 -23.65 -7.16
N PHE A 5 2.22 -23.01 -6.87
CA PHE A 5 2.37 -22.22 -5.64
C PHE A 5 2.55 -20.74 -5.97
N PHE A 6 1.94 -19.89 -5.15
CA PHE A 6 2.21 -18.47 -5.18
C PHE A 6 2.54 -17.95 -3.78
N THR A 7 3.52 -17.06 -3.71
CA THR A 7 4.05 -16.54 -2.44
C THR A 7 3.97 -15.03 -2.41
N SER A 8 3.46 -14.48 -1.31
CA SER A 8 3.54 -13.04 -1.01
C SER A 8 4.14 -12.82 0.37
N GLU A 9 4.74 -11.66 0.55
CA GLU A 9 5.30 -11.22 1.83
C GLU A 9 4.69 -9.90 2.31
N SER A 10 4.77 -9.66 3.61
CA SER A 10 4.47 -8.39 4.24
C SER A 10 5.43 -8.12 5.38
N VAL A 11 5.42 -6.89 5.87
CA VAL A 11 6.29 -6.45 6.97
C VAL A 11 5.47 -5.69 8.01
N THR A 12 5.98 -5.66 9.25
CA THR A 12 5.36 -4.88 10.32
C THR A 12 5.63 -3.38 10.16
N GLU A 13 4.90 -2.57 10.91
CA GLU A 13 5.11 -1.12 10.99
C GLU A 13 6.51 -0.72 11.43
N GLY A 14 7.22 -1.60 12.14
CA GLY A 14 8.58 -1.38 12.64
C GLY A 14 9.70 -1.78 11.68
N HIS A 15 9.38 -2.28 10.48
CA HIS A 15 10.37 -2.49 9.44
C HIS A 15 10.95 -1.15 8.97
N PRO A 16 12.27 -1.01 8.74
CA PRO A 16 12.90 0.29 8.43
C PRO A 16 12.24 1.04 7.25
N ASP A 17 11.95 0.37 6.15
CA ASP A 17 11.27 1.01 5.02
C ASP A 17 9.86 1.48 5.40
N LYS A 18 9.14 0.72 6.24
CA LYS A 18 7.80 1.11 6.70
C LYS A 18 7.80 2.21 7.75
N ILE A 19 8.84 2.35 8.54
CA ILE A 19 9.06 3.53 9.38
C ILE A 19 9.12 4.78 8.49
N CYS A 20 9.91 4.72 7.41
CA CYS A 20 10.06 5.83 6.47
C CYS A 20 8.74 6.18 5.76
N ASP A 21 8.00 5.18 5.28
CA ASP A 21 6.68 5.38 4.68
C ASP A 21 5.71 6.06 5.65
N GLN A 22 5.67 5.60 6.90
CA GLN A 22 4.79 6.16 7.93
C GLN A 22 5.16 7.60 8.31
N ILE A 23 6.44 7.94 8.37
CA ILE A 23 6.90 9.31 8.63
C ILE A 23 6.50 10.23 7.47
N SER A 24 6.78 9.83 6.23
CA SER A 24 6.43 10.59 5.03
C SER A 24 4.92 10.85 4.93
N ASP A 25 4.10 9.83 5.18
CA ASP A 25 2.64 9.98 5.16
C ASP A 25 2.08 10.69 6.41
N ALA A 26 2.75 10.63 7.54
CA ALA A 26 2.38 11.44 8.71
C ALA A 26 2.58 12.95 8.46
N ILE A 27 3.69 13.31 7.82
CA ILE A 27 3.97 14.69 7.39
C ILE A 27 2.92 15.15 6.38
N LEU A 28 2.64 14.33 5.36
CA LEU A 28 1.59 14.61 4.39
C LEU A 28 0.23 14.83 5.05
N ASN A 29 -0.17 13.96 5.98
CA ASN A 29 -1.43 14.09 6.71
C ASN A 29 -1.54 15.42 7.47
N GLU A 30 -0.48 15.81 8.19
CA GLU A 30 -0.47 17.03 8.97
C GLU A 30 -0.56 18.28 8.07
N ILE A 31 0.09 18.24 6.91
CA ILE A 31 -0.01 19.31 5.90
C ILE A 31 -1.43 19.38 5.33
N LEU A 32 -1.98 18.26 4.83
CA LEU A 32 -3.30 18.24 4.20
C LEU A 32 -4.43 18.60 5.16
N ALA A 33 -4.27 18.34 6.46
CA ALA A 33 -5.23 18.76 7.47
C ALA A 33 -5.37 20.29 7.58
N GLN A 34 -4.31 21.04 7.25
CA GLN A 34 -4.24 22.50 7.32
C GLN A 34 -4.33 23.16 5.93
N ASP A 35 -3.74 22.53 4.92
CA ASP A 35 -3.70 22.98 3.52
C ASP A 35 -4.01 21.82 2.57
N PRO A 36 -5.30 21.60 2.23
CA PRO A 36 -5.72 20.50 1.34
C PRO A 36 -5.19 20.60 -0.09
N TYR A 37 -4.66 21.75 -0.48
CA TYR A 37 -4.13 22.00 -1.83
C TYR A 37 -2.60 22.03 -1.89
N ALA A 38 -1.93 21.72 -0.79
CA ALA A 38 -0.47 21.64 -0.73
C ALA A 38 0.09 20.65 -1.77
N ARG A 39 1.28 20.97 -2.26
CA ARG A 39 2.08 20.09 -3.12
C ARG A 39 3.16 19.45 -2.26
N VAL A 40 3.15 18.13 -2.18
CA VAL A 40 4.03 17.38 -1.30
C VAL A 40 4.64 16.20 -2.05
N ALA A 41 5.96 16.16 -2.06
CA ALA A 41 6.77 15.01 -2.41
C ALA A 41 7.80 14.85 -1.29
N CYS A 42 7.46 14.05 -0.28
CA CYS A 42 8.22 13.92 0.95
C CYS A 42 8.78 12.51 1.07
N GLU A 43 10.09 12.41 1.12
CA GLU A 43 10.81 11.16 1.25
C GLU A 43 11.55 11.12 2.58
N THR A 44 11.65 9.94 3.17
CA THR A 44 12.33 9.72 4.44
C THR A 44 13.32 8.58 4.28
N THR A 45 14.48 8.72 4.88
CA THR A 45 15.43 7.63 5.10
C THR A 45 15.77 7.50 6.57
N CYS A 46 16.04 6.29 7.03
CA CYS A 46 16.47 6.03 8.39
C CYS A 46 17.60 4.99 8.44
N THR A 47 18.44 5.12 9.44
CA THR A 47 19.49 4.16 9.77
C THR A 47 19.78 4.24 11.27
N THR A 48 20.83 3.57 11.77
CA THR A 48 21.21 3.63 13.18
C THR A 48 21.28 5.07 13.70
N GLY A 49 20.39 5.39 14.63
CA GLY A 49 20.39 6.69 15.32
C GLY A 49 20.05 7.93 14.48
N MET A 50 19.52 7.77 13.28
CA MET A 50 19.23 8.90 12.39
C MET A 50 17.94 8.69 11.58
N VAL A 51 17.17 9.77 11.45
CA VAL A 51 16.10 9.96 10.47
C VAL A 51 16.47 11.18 9.61
N GLN A 52 16.31 11.08 8.31
CA GLN A 52 16.43 12.21 7.40
C GLN A 52 15.16 12.32 6.57
N VAL A 53 14.55 13.50 6.56
CA VAL A 53 13.39 13.86 5.75
C VAL A 53 13.85 14.84 4.67
N MET A 54 13.50 14.53 3.41
CA MET A 54 13.89 15.34 2.25
C MET A 54 12.76 15.41 1.24
N GLY A 55 12.84 16.33 0.32
CA GLY A 55 11.90 16.44 -0.79
C GLY A 55 11.41 17.85 -1.06
N GLU A 56 10.33 17.99 -1.80
CA GLU A 56 9.75 19.26 -2.21
C GLU A 56 8.36 19.42 -1.60
N ILE A 57 8.18 20.53 -0.87
CA ILE A 57 6.91 20.86 -0.21
C ILE A 57 6.58 22.32 -0.47
N SER A 58 5.45 22.57 -1.16
CA SER A 58 4.87 23.91 -1.32
C SER A 58 3.52 23.94 -0.59
N THR A 59 3.47 24.71 0.48
CA THR A 59 2.29 24.81 1.36
C THR A 59 2.20 26.17 2.01
N SER A 60 0.99 26.57 2.39
CA SER A 60 0.72 27.78 3.17
C SER A 60 0.83 27.59 4.69
N CYS A 61 0.95 26.34 5.16
CA CYS A 61 1.02 26.03 6.58
C CYS A 61 2.44 25.70 7.05
N TYR A 62 2.63 25.73 8.37
CA TYR A 62 3.84 25.23 9.02
C TYR A 62 3.57 23.90 9.73
N VAL A 63 4.47 22.94 9.58
CA VAL A 63 4.47 21.68 10.32
C VAL A 63 5.83 21.43 10.97
N ASP A 64 5.82 20.90 12.18
CA ASP A 64 7.04 20.53 12.91
C ASP A 64 7.49 19.13 12.50
N ILE A 65 8.23 19.05 11.38
CA ILE A 65 8.69 17.79 10.78
C ILE A 65 9.46 16.92 11.78
N PRO A 66 10.45 17.43 12.54
CA PRO A 66 11.15 16.64 13.55
C PRO A 66 10.22 16.06 14.61
N LYS A 67 9.24 16.84 15.07
CA LYS A 67 8.25 16.34 16.03
C LYS A 67 7.39 15.22 15.46
N ILE A 68 6.90 15.37 14.23
CA ILE A 68 6.08 14.35 13.54
C ILE A 68 6.88 13.05 13.38
N ALA A 69 8.14 13.14 12.97
CA ALA A 69 9.02 11.99 12.80
C ALA A 69 9.21 11.24 14.14
N ARG A 70 9.56 11.97 15.23
CA ARG A 70 9.73 11.38 16.57
C ARG A 70 8.46 10.76 17.11
N ASP A 71 7.32 11.42 16.95
CA ASP A 71 6.03 10.92 17.42
C ASP A 71 5.66 9.63 16.66
N THR A 72 5.90 9.57 15.35
CA THR A 72 5.68 8.37 14.55
C THR A 72 6.59 7.22 15.00
N VAL A 73 7.87 7.47 15.23
CA VAL A 73 8.82 6.47 15.73
C VAL A 73 8.40 5.96 17.11
N ARG A 74 7.90 6.84 17.98
CA ARG A 74 7.38 6.50 19.31
C ARG A 74 6.14 5.62 19.24
N GLU A 75 5.17 5.97 18.39
CA GLU A 75 3.95 5.20 18.18
C GLU A 75 4.23 3.77 17.66
N ILE A 76 5.24 3.62 16.81
CA ILE A 76 5.73 2.31 16.33
C ILE A 76 6.32 1.49 17.48
N GLY A 77 6.94 2.14 18.48
CA GLY A 77 7.48 1.49 19.67
C GLY A 77 9.00 1.44 19.76
N TYR A 78 9.71 2.28 19.01
CA TYR A 78 11.14 2.52 19.20
C TYR A 78 11.33 3.64 20.22
N ASP A 79 11.13 3.32 21.48
CA ASP A 79 11.07 4.24 22.63
C ASP A 79 12.22 4.06 23.63
N ARG A 80 13.26 3.33 23.26
CA ARG A 80 14.40 3.02 24.15
C ARG A 80 15.68 2.75 23.36
N ALA A 81 16.76 3.35 23.83
CA ALA A 81 18.10 3.19 23.24
C ALA A 81 18.55 1.73 23.09
N LYS A 82 18.13 0.81 23.97
CA LYS A 82 18.47 -0.62 23.88
C LYS A 82 17.88 -1.36 22.67
N TYR A 83 16.95 -0.72 21.93
CA TYR A 83 16.44 -1.24 20.67
C TYR A 83 17.30 -0.84 19.47
N GLY A 84 18.39 -0.04 19.72
CA GLY A 84 19.29 0.44 18.70
C GLY A 84 18.77 1.63 17.88
N PHE A 85 17.52 2.03 18.14
CA PHE A 85 16.85 3.18 17.56
C PHE A 85 15.86 3.73 18.59
N ASP A 86 15.82 5.05 18.75
CA ASP A 86 15.10 5.68 19.88
C ASP A 86 14.55 7.04 19.44
N CYS A 87 13.24 7.23 19.59
CA CYS A 87 12.51 8.43 19.20
C CYS A 87 13.00 9.70 19.89
N ASP A 88 13.56 9.61 21.11
CA ASP A 88 14.01 10.79 21.88
C ASP A 88 15.45 11.17 21.53
N THR A 89 16.28 10.22 21.10
CA THR A 89 17.73 10.41 20.95
C THR A 89 18.25 10.31 19.51
N CYS A 90 17.44 9.85 18.55
CA CYS A 90 17.87 9.84 17.15
C CYS A 90 18.07 11.25 16.61
N ALA A 91 19.02 11.43 15.70
CA ALA A 91 19.18 12.66 14.95
C ALA A 91 18.05 12.81 13.92
N ASP A 92 17.48 14.01 13.81
CA ASP A 92 16.55 14.38 12.75
C ASP A 92 17.21 15.40 11.84
N LEU A 93 17.28 15.08 10.56
CA LEU A 93 17.79 15.96 9.52
C LEU A 93 16.67 16.30 8.56
N THR A 94 16.56 17.55 8.15
CA THR A 94 15.59 17.99 7.15
C THR A 94 16.28 18.71 6.01
N ALA A 95 15.89 18.38 4.77
CA ALA A 95 16.32 19.01 3.53
C ALA A 95 15.10 19.15 2.62
N ILE A 96 14.34 20.24 2.83
CA ILE A 96 13.09 20.51 2.13
C ILE A 96 13.24 21.75 1.29
N ASP A 97 12.90 21.64 0.02
CA ASP A 97 12.82 22.72 -0.96
C ASP A 97 11.37 22.98 -1.40
N GLU A 98 11.13 24.09 -2.09
CA GLU A 98 9.84 24.33 -2.74
C GLU A 98 9.74 23.54 -4.06
N GLN A 99 8.52 23.19 -4.48
CA GLN A 99 8.31 22.56 -5.78
C GLN A 99 8.82 23.47 -6.91
N SER A 100 9.48 22.88 -7.92
CA SER A 100 9.94 23.59 -9.11
C SER A 100 8.78 24.31 -9.82
N ALA A 101 8.99 25.59 -10.15
CA ALA A 101 8.03 26.39 -10.90
C ALA A 101 7.74 25.80 -12.30
N ASP A 102 8.71 25.13 -12.93
CA ASP A 102 8.55 24.50 -14.23
C ASP A 102 7.58 23.29 -14.16
N ILE A 103 7.66 22.50 -13.08
CA ILE A 103 6.74 21.39 -12.84
C ILE A 103 5.33 21.94 -12.57
N ALA A 104 5.20 22.97 -11.74
CA ALA A 104 3.92 23.60 -11.41
C ALA A 104 3.17 24.09 -12.65
N LEU A 105 3.87 24.66 -13.64
CA LEU A 105 3.27 25.13 -14.90
C LEU A 105 2.54 24.03 -15.70
N GLY A 106 3.00 22.80 -15.64
CA GLY A 106 2.37 21.67 -16.32
C GLY A 106 1.22 21.04 -15.52
N VAL A 107 1.37 21.00 -14.20
CA VAL A 107 0.42 20.33 -13.30
C VAL A 107 -0.78 21.21 -12.97
N ASP A 108 -0.55 22.50 -12.67
CA ASP A 108 -1.61 23.41 -12.23
C ASP A 108 -2.46 23.94 -13.38
N ASN A 109 -2.03 23.73 -14.62
CA ASN A 109 -2.76 24.12 -15.82
C ASN A 109 -2.50 23.11 -16.95
N SER A 110 -3.42 22.20 -17.18
CA SER A 110 -3.28 21.11 -18.15
C SER A 110 -3.12 21.62 -19.59
N LEU A 111 -2.69 20.74 -20.50
CA LEU A 111 -2.61 21.03 -21.93
C LEU A 111 -3.99 21.40 -22.48
N GLU A 112 -5.03 20.64 -22.13
CA GLU A 112 -6.41 20.82 -22.56
C GLU A 112 -6.96 22.19 -22.08
N SER A 113 -6.65 22.59 -20.86
CA SER A 113 -7.02 23.91 -20.33
C SER A 113 -6.30 25.04 -21.07
N LYS A 114 -5.02 24.88 -21.42
CA LYS A 114 -4.25 25.87 -22.25
C LYS A 114 -4.79 25.98 -23.66
N GLU A 115 -5.37 24.91 -24.22
CA GLU A 115 -6.00 24.88 -25.53
C GLU A 115 -7.45 25.38 -25.50
N GLY A 116 -7.96 25.79 -24.34
CA GLY A 116 -9.24 26.47 -24.18
C GLY A 116 -10.40 25.60 -23.66
N ALA A 117 -10.13 24.40 -23.14
CA ALA A 117 -11.14 23.62 -22.45
C ALA A 117 -11.55 24.32 -21.15
N ALA A 118 -12.86 24.52 -20.96
CA ALA A 118 -13.43 25.22 -19.80
C ALA A 118 -13.92 24.29 -18.69
N GLU A 119 -13.79 22.98 -18.85
CA GLU A 119 -14.24 21.99 -17.87
C GLU A 119 -13.32 21.98 -16.65
N ALA A 120 -13.89 22.05 -15.45
CA ALA A 120 -13.13 22.06 -14.20
C ALA A 120 -12.25 20.81 -14.03
N ASP A 121 -12.73 19.64 -14.50
CA ASP A 121 -12.02 18.37 -14.42
C ASP A 121 -10.82 18.26 -15.37
N LEU A 122 -10.73 19.15 -16.35
CA LEU A 122 -9.58 19.30 -17.24
C LEU A 122 -8.57 20.34 -16.74
N ALA A 123 -8.82 21.01 -15.61
CA ALA A 123 -7.95 22.09 -15.14
C ALA A 123 -6.57 21.58 -14.69
N ILE A 124 -6.50 20.40 -14.10
CA ILE A 124 -5.27 19.82 -13.55
C ILE A 124 -4.77 18.72 -14.49
N GLY A 125 -3.54 18.84 -14.97
CA GLY A 125 -2.83 17.80 -15.69
C GLY A 125 -2.21 16.77 -14.74
N ALA A 126 -1.86 15.58 -15.26
CA ALA A 126 -1.14 14.59 -14.50
C ALA A 126 0.19 15.15 -13.97
N GLY A 127 0.51 14.88 -12.70
CA GLY A 127 1.72 15.39 -12.04
C GLY A 127 3.01 14.77 -12.55
N ASP A 128 2.92 13.66 -13.26
CA ASP A 128 4.04 12.98 -13.92
C ASP A 128 3.51 12.13 -15.08
N GLN A 129 4.42 11.68 -15.93
CA GLN A 129 4.19 10.55 -16.82
C GLN A 129 4.27 9.24 -16.04
N GLY A 130 3.58 8.21 -16.50
CA GLY A 130 3.73 6.88 -15.89
C GLY A 130 2.59 5.93 -16.22
N MET A 131 2.74 4.69 -15.75
CA MET A 131 1.72 3.67 -15.81
C MET A 131 1.39 3.19 -14.39
N MET A 132 0.12 3.02 -14.09
CA MET A 132 -0.38 2.59 -12.80
C MET A 132 -1.24 1.36 -13.00
N PHE A 133 -1.17 0.43 -12.05
CA PHE A 133 -1.91 -0.81 -12.12
C PHE A 133 -2.88 -0.94 -10.95
N GLY A 134 -4.05 -1.48 -11.25
CA GLY A 134 -5.02 -1.95 -10.29
C GLY A 134 -5.29 -3.43 -10.49
N TYR A 135 -5.57 -4.15 -9.40
CA TYR A 135 -5.92 -5.57 -9.46
C TYR A 135 -7.04 -5.90 -8.47
N ALA A 136 -7.87 -6.87 -8.83
CA ALA A 136 -8.85 -7.48 -7.94
C ALA A 136 -9.09 -8.93 -8.34
N CYS A 137 -9.46 -9.77 -7.37
CA CYS A 137 -9.88 -11.15 -7.60
C CYS A 137 -10.89 -11.59 -6.53
N ASP A 138 -11.60 -12.69 -6.78
CA ASP A 138 -12.66 -13.22 -5.92
C ASP A 138 -12.14 -14.18 -4.82
N GLU A 139 -10.84 -14.14 -4.50
CA GLU A 139 -10.23 -15.07 -3.53
C GLU A 139 -10.53 -14.71 -2.06
N THR A 140 -10.82 -13.44 -1.76
CA THR A 140 -11.12 -12.95 -0.42
C THR A 140 -12.34 -12.02 -0.42
N PRO A 141 -13.01 -11.81 0.72
CA PRO A 141 -14.15 -10.89 0.80
C PRO A 141 -13.82 -9.45 0.37
N GLU A 142 -12.61 -8.99 0.66
CA GLU A 142 -12.08 -7.70 0.26
C GLU A 142 -11.65 -7.62 -1.21
N LEU A 143 -11.79 -8.74 -1.97
CA LEU A 143 -11.38 -8.89 -3.36
C LEU A 143 -9.87 -8.67 -3.58
N MET A 144 -9.07 -9.23 -2.67
CA MET A 144 -7.61 -9.26 -2.72
C MET A 144 -7.08 -10.68 -2.93
N PRO A 145 -5.87 -10.83 -3.49
CA PRO A 145 -5.20 -12.13 -3.52
C PRO A 145 -4.97 -12.69 -2.12
N LEU A 146 -5.26 -13.97 -1.92
CA LEU A 146 -5.17 -14.62 -0.62
C LEU A 146 -3.77 -14.58 0.01
N PRO A 147 -2.65 -14.80 -0.73
CA PRO A 147 -1.32 -14.78 -0.12
C PRO A 147 -0.96 -13.44 0.53
N ILE A 148 -1.19 -12.31 -0.17
CA ILE A 148 -0.88 -10.99 0.38
C ILE A 148 -1.87 -10.59 1.49
N SER A 149 -3.15 -10.93 1.37
CA SER A 149 -4.14 -10.69 2.42
C SER A 149 -3.73 -11.40 3.72
N LEU A 150 -3.35 -12.67 3.65
CA LEU A 150 -2.87 -13.42 4.82
C LEU A 150 -1.54 -12.86 5.35
N ALA A 151 -0.60 -12.51 4.48
CA ALA A 151 0.67 -11.94 4.91
C ALA A 151 0.48 -10.60 5.67
N HIS A 152 -0.40 -9.71 5.18
CA HIS A 152 -0.76 -8.49 5.90
C HIS A 152 -1.40 -8.75 7.26
N LYS A 153 -2.38 -9.65 7.31
CA LYS A 153 -3.06 -10.03 8.55
C LYS A 153 -2.09 -10.61 9.59
N LEU A 154 -1.11 -11.42 9.15
CA LEU A 154 -0.04 -11.94 10.02
C LEU A 154 0.87 -10.83 10.55
N ALA A 155 1.35 -9.93 9.68
CA ALA A 155 2.18 -8.80 10.10
C ALA A 155 1.44 -7.85 11.06
N LYS A 156 0.17 -7.57 10.80
CA LYS A 156 -0.69 -6.78 11.69
C LYS A 156 -0.88 -7.48 13.04
N ARG A 157 -1.14 -8.80 13.03
CA ARG A 157 -1.28 -9.58 14.27
C ARG A 157 0.00 -9.62 15.10
N LEU A 158 1.17 -9.70 14.48
CA LEU A 158 2.46 -9.55 15.19
C LEU A 158 2.53 -8.24 15.98
N THR A 159 2.13 -7.13 15.36
CA THR A 159 2.09 -5.82 16.02
C THR A 159 1.04 -5.77 17.14
N GLU A 160 -0.14 -6.35 16.95
CA GLU A 160 -1.19 -6.40 17.96
C GLU A 160 -0.74 -7.15 19.22
N VAL A 161 -0.16 -8.34 19.07
CA VAL A 161 0.32 -9.14 20.25
C VAL A 161 1.50 -8.48 20.95
N ARG A 162 2.32 -7.69 20.22
CA ARG A 162 3.39 -6.89 20.79
C ARG A 162 2.83 -5.70 21.59
N LYS A 163 1.99 -4.86 20.95
CA LYS A 163 1.43 -3.63 21.55
C LYS A 163 0.48 -3.91 22.71
N SER A 164 -0.24 -5.03 22.68
CA SER A 164 -1.09 -5.46 23.81
C SER A 164 -0.29 -5.95 25.02
N GLY A 165 1.01 -6.17 24.89
CA GLY A 165 1.85 -6.74 25.94
C GLY A 165 1.69 -8.25 26.14
N MET A 166 0.97 -8.93 25.25
CA MET A 166 0.81 -10.41 25.30
C MET A 166 2.18 -11.09 25.28
N PHE A 167 3.09 -10.59 24.44
CA PHE A 167 4.47 -11.07 24.36
C PHE A 167 5.45 -9.90 24.53
N SER A 168 5.82 -9.60 25.77
CA SER A 168 6.69 -8.47 26.12
C SER A 168 8.10 -8.56 25.55
N TYR A 169 8.51 -9.74 25.08
CA TYR A 169 9.80 -9.96 24.44
C TYR A 169 9.84 -9.52 22.96
N LEU A 170 8.69 -9.30 22.29
CA LEU A 170 8.65 -8.86 20.92
C LEU A 170 9.14 -7.42 20.74
N ARG A 171 9.76 -7.15 19.61
CA ARG A 171 10.24 -5.85 19.18
C ARG A 171 9.54 -5.44 17.90
N PRO A 172 9.64 -4.13 17.49
CA PRO A 172 8.81 -3.61 16.40
C PRO A 172 9.06 -4.23 15.03
N ASP A 173 10.28 -4.64 14.69
CA ASP A 173 10.63 -5.16 13.38
C ASP A 173 10.16 -6.61 13.19
N GLY A 174 9.62 -6.88 12.02
CA GLY A 174 9.18 -8.23 11.66
C GLY A 174 8.69 -8.34 10.23
N LYS A 175 8.65 -9.58 9.75
CA LYS A 175 8.21 -9.96 8.40
C LYS A 175 7.33 -11.18 8.46
N SER A 176 6.41 -11.27 7.52
CA SER A 176 5.60 -12.46 7.26
C SER A 176 5.67 -12.82 5.78
N GLN A 177 5.59 -14.12 5.48
CA GLN A 177 5.48 -14.62 4.11
C GLN A 177 4.52 -15.81 4.12
N VAL A 178 3.66 -15.87 3.12
CA VAL A 178 2.67 -16.95 2.95
C VAL A 178 2.77 -17.51 1.54
N THR A 179 2.91 -18.83 1.44
CA THR A 179 2.83 -19.58 0.20
C THR A 179 1.50 -20.33 0.18
N VAL A 180 0.69 -20.04 -0.81
CA VAL A 180 -0.61 -20.70 -1.07
C VAL A 180 -0.47 -21.66 -2.23
N GLU A 181 -1.04 -22.85 -2.09
CA GLU A 181 -1.19 -23.82 -3.15
C GLU A 181 -2.51 -23.61 -3.88
N TYR A 182 -2.45 -23.57 -5.21
CA TYR A 182 -3.57 -23.38 -6.12
C TYR A 182 -3.81 -24.61 -6.98
N ASP A 183 -5.07 -24.89 -7.30
CA ASP A 183 -5.47 -25.92 -8.25
C ASP A 183 -5.30 -25.46 -9.72
N GLU A 184 -5.68 -26.31 -10.65
CA GLU A 184 -5.64 -26.06 -12.09
C GLU A 184 -6.59 -24.93 -12.56
N ASP A 185 -7.62 -24.62 -11.77
CA ASP A 185 -8.56 -23.51 -12.00
C ASP A 185 -8.10 -22.20 -11.34
N ASN A 186 -6.88 -22.17 -10.81
CA ASN A 186 -6.34 -21.05 -10.03
C ASN A 186 -7.17 -20.71 -8.78
N ARG A 187 -7.74 -21.70 -8.11
CA ARG A 187 -8.41 -21.54 -6.83
C ARG A 187 -7.46 -21.90 -5.69
N PRO A 188 -7.41 -21.09 -4.63
CA PRO A 188 -6.58 -21.43 -3.47
C PRO A 188 -7.10 -22.70 -2.78
N VAL A 189 -6.20 -23.64 -2.50
CA VAL A 189 -6.52 -24.95 -1.90
C VAL A 189 -6.10 -24.98 -0.44
N ARG A 190 -4.85 -24.61 -0.14
CA ARG A 190 -4.28 -24.65 1.20
C ARG A 190 -3.08 -23.71 1.32
N VAL A 191 -2.70 -23.43 2.55
CA VAL A 191 -1.43 -22.76 2.85
C VAL A 191 -0.33 -23.82 2.98
N ASP A 192 0.63 -23.79 2.07
CA ASP A 192 1.78 -24.72 2.10
C ASP A 192 2.84 -24.29 3.11
N THR A 193 3.18 -22.99 3.11
CA THR A 193 4.28 -22.50 3.94
C THR A 193 3.95 -21.15 4.56
N VAL A 194 4.27 -21.00 5.84
CA VAL A 194 4.25 -19.72 6.57
C VAL A 194 5.64 -19.44 7.11
N VAL A 195 6.18 -18.26 6.79
CA VAL A 195 7.42 -17.74 7.36
C VAL A 195 7.10 -16.53 8.22
N ILE A 196 7.60 -16.52 9.46
CA ILE A 196 7.58 -15.35 10.35
C ILE A 196 9.00 -15.08 10.83
N SER A 197 9.47 -13.87 10.60
CA SER A 197 10.68 -13.34 11.22
C SER A 197 10.30 -12.18 12.11
N THR A 198 10.56 -12.28 13.40
CA THR A 198 10.21 -11.25 14.38
C THR A 198 11.38 -10.91 15.27
N GLN A 199 11.66 -9.63 15.42
CA GLN A 199 12.66 -9.10 16.34
C GLN A 199 12.22 -9.37 17.78
N HIS A 200 13.16 -9.76 18.64
CA HIS A 200 12.86 -10.17 20.02
C HIS A 200 13.98 -9.79 21.00
N SER A 201 13.66 -9.84 22.30
CA SER A 201 14.66 -9.67 23.36
C SER A 201 15.60 -10.89 23.44
N PRO A 202 16.84 -10.71 23.92
CA PRO A 202 17.81 -11.81 23.96
C PRO A 202 17.48 -12.92 24.97
N GLU A 203 16.53 -12.68 25.89
CA GLU A 203 16.25 -13.58 27.01
C GLU A 203 15.26 -14.71 26.66
N VAL A 204 14.48 -14.55 25.60
CA VAL A 204 13.48 -15.55 25.17
C VAL A 204 14.13 -16.65 24.33
N SER A 205 13.70 -17.89 24.51
CA SER A 205 14.16 -19.01 23.69
C SER A 205 13.47 -19.04 22.32
N LEU A 206 14.18 -19.57 21.32
CA LEU A 206 13.62 -19.75 19.97
C LEU A 206 12.43 -20.73 19.97
N GLN A 207 12.45 -21.72 20.85
CA GLN A 207 11.34 -22.65 21.00
C GLN A 207 10.07 -21.93 21.48
N GLN A 208 10.19 -21.08 22.50
CA GLN A 208 9.07 -20.27 23.00
C GLN A 208 8.51 -19.35 21.90
N ILE A 209 9.38 -18.65 21.17
CA ILE A 209 8.96 -17.80 20.03
C ILE A 209 8.19 -18.64 19.01
N ARG A 210 8.70 -19.83 18.67
CA ARG A 210 8.05 -20.71 17.70
C ARG A 210 6.65 -21.13 18.14
N GLU A 211 6.49 -21.58 19.37
CA GLU A 211 5.22 -22.03 19.93
C GLU A 211 4.21 -20.87 19.98
N ASP A 212 4.63 -19.71 20.47
CA ASP A 212 3.80 -18.51 20.57
C ASP A 212 3.36 -17.98 19.19
N MET A 213 4.28 -17.91 18.23
CA MET A 213 3.96 -17.42 16.87
C MET A 213 3.03 -18.37 16.14
N ILE A 214 3.25 -19.68 16.23
CA ILE A 214 2.32 -20.63 15.60
C ILE A 214 0.95 -20.58 16.28
N GLY A 215 0.90 -20.56 17.61
CA GLY A 215 -0.36 -20.62 18.35
C GLY A 215 -1.18 -19.33 18.31
N GLN A 216 -0.54 -18.18 18.53
CA GLN A 216 -1.23 -16.90 18.75
C GLN A 216 -1.19 -15.94 17.58
N VAL A 217 -0.38 -16.24 16.56
CA VAL A 217 -0.31 -15.43 15.35
C VAL A 217 -0.82 -16.24 14.16
N VAL A 218 -0.17 -17.34 13.79
CA VAL A 218 -0.53 -18.10 12.57
C VAL A 218 -1.93 -18.69 12.69
N LYS A 219 -2.19 -19.53 13.71
CA LYS A 219 -3.50 -20.18 13.90
C LYS A 219 -4.63 -19.24 14.31
N HIS A 220 -4.30 -18.02 14.73
CA HIS A 220 -5.28 -16.98 15.00
C HIS A 220 -5.75 -16.30 13.71
N VAL A 221 -4.87 -16.16 12.72
CA VAL A 221 -5.10 -15.40 11.48
C VAL A 221 -5.56 -16.29 10.34
N ILE A 222 -4.89 -17.44 10.16
CA ILE A 222 -5.16 -18.32 9.02
C ILE A 222 -6.29 -19.27 9.40
N PRO A 223 -7.38 -19.32 8.61
CA PRO A 223 -8.47 -20.27 8.82
C PRO A 223 -7.98 -21.71 8.88
N SER A 224 -8.53 -22.49 9.81
CA SER A 224 -8.08 -23.86 10.07
C SER A 224 -8.23 -24.79 8.86
N GLU A 225 -9.21 -24.53 7.99
CA GLU A 225 -9.46 -25.27 6.75
C GLU A 225 -8.36 -25.07 5.69
N LEU A 226 -7.56 -24.04 5.81
CA LEU A 226 -6.40 -23.79 4.94
C LEU A 226 -5.09 -24.36 5.50
N LEU A 227 -5.10 -24.89 6.73
CA LEU A 227 -3.93 -25.46 7.38
C LEU A 227 -4.11 -26.98 7.51
N ASP A 228 -3.06 -27.75 7.22
CA ASP A 228 -3.04 -29.18 7.37
C ASP A 228 -1.73 -29.69 8.01
N GLU A 229 -1.56 -31.00 8.11
CA GLU A 229 -0.38 -31.64 8.68
C GLU A 229 0.90 -31.41 7.84
N ASN A 230 0.75 -31.05 6.56
CA ASN A 230 1.85 -30.79 5.64
C ASN A 230 2.24 -29.31 5.60
N THR A 231 1.49 -28.43 6.26
CA THR A 231 1.81 -27.00 6.34
C THR A 231 3.13 -26.78 7.08
N LYS A 232 4.05 -26.08 6.43
CA LYS A 232 5.40 -25.80 6.94
C LYS A 232 5.43 -24.47 7.67
N TYR A 233 6.05 -24.44 8.84
CA TYR A 233 6.20 -23.22 9.66
C TYR A 233 7.68 -22.92 9.88
N PHE A 234 8.16 -21.81 9.32
CA PHE A 234 9.50 -21.27 9.50
C PHE A 234 9.43 -20.03 10.38
N ILE A 235 9.70 -20.19 11.66
CA ILE A 235 9.69 -19.10 12.65
C ILE A 235 11.13 -18.78 13.03
N ASN A 236 11.58 -17.53 12.73
CA ASN A 236 12.96 -17.08 12.89
C ASN A 236 13.98 -18.12 12.37
N PRO A 237 13.91 -18.54 11.09
CA PRO A 237 14.72 -19.67 10.60
C PRO A 237 16.23 -19.40 10.64
N THR A 238 16.65 -18.14 10.68
CA THR A 238 18.07 -17.76 10.89
C THR A 238 18.51 -17.89 12.36
N GLY A 239 17.57 -18.16 13.29
CA GLY A 239 17.80 -18.22 14.71
C GLY A 239 17.57 -16.86 15.39
N ARG A 240 18.63 -16.26 15.95
CA ARG A 240 18.53 -15.03 16.74
C ARG A 240 18.25 -13.80 15.89
N PHE A 241 17.18 -13.03 16.24
CA PHE A 241 16.83 -11.76 15.62
C PHE A 241 16.65 -10.69 16.70
N VAL A 242 17.72 -10.31 17.37
CA VAL A 242 17.75 -9.29 18.44
C VAL A 242 18.09 -7.92 17.86
N ILE A 243 19.06 -7.85 16.95
CA ILE A 243 19.37 -6.63 16.21
C ILE A 243 18.41 -6.56 15.03
N GLY A 244 17.65 -5.48 14.94
CA GLY A 244 16.66 -5.24 13.89
C GLY A 244 16.28 -3.76 13.84
N GLY A 245 15.25 -3.44 13.04
CA GLY A 245 14.88 -2.06 12.76
C GLY A 245 16.01 -1.29 12.10
N PRO A 246 16.05 0.05 12.23
CA PRO A 246 17.06 0.89 11.59
C PRO A 246 18.51 0.60 12.00
N GLN A 247 18.73 -0.09 13.11
CA GLN A 247 20.06 -0.59 13.48
C GLN A 247 20.51 -1.78 12.66
N GLY A 248 19.56 -2.63 12.23
CA GLY A 248 19.85 -3.83 11.47
C GLY A 248 19.96 -3.58 9.96
N ASP A 249 19.12 -2.68 9.43
CA ASP A 249 19.07 -2.34 8.02
C ASP A 249 18.55 -0.90 7.84
N SER A 250 18.99 -0.22 6.79
CA SER A 250 18.53 1.13 6.48
C SER A 250 17.17 1.10 5.80
N GLY A 251 16.32 2.10 6.12
CA GLY A 251 15.02 2.29 5.50
C GLY A 251 15.00 3.47 4.53
N LEU A 252 14.10 3.38 3.56
CA LEU A 252 13.79 4.45 2.61
C LEU A 252 12.32 4.36 2.19
N THR A 253 11.65 5.52 2.09
CA THR A 253 10.29 5.63 1.55
C THR A 253 10.20 4.99 0.16
N GLY A 254 9.15 4.20 -0.06
CA GLY A 254 8.86 3.63 -1.38
C GLY A 254 9.67 2.39 -1.76
N ARG A 255 10.27 1.69 -0.80
CA ARG A 255 10.99 0.42 -1.04
C ARG A 255 10.17 -0.84 -0.76
N LYS A 256 8.89 -0.70 -0.41
CA LYS A 256 7.97 -1.83 -0.17
C LYS A 256 6.73 -1.76 -1.06
N ILE A 257 6.92 -1.30 -2.31
CA ILE A 257 5.82 -1.04 -3.27
C ILE A 257 5.00 -2.28 -3.62
N ILE A 258 5.59 -3.46 -3.58
CA ILE A 258 4.87 -4.72 -3.83
C ILE A 258 4.06 -5.14 -2.60
N VAL A 259 4.57 -4.89 -1.39
CA VAL A 259 3.82 -5.03 -0.12
C VAL A 259 2.65 -4.05 -0.07
N ASP A 260 2.85 -2.83 -0.55
CA ASP A 260 1.81 -1.79 -0.59
C ASP A 260 0.65 -2.12 -1.51
N THR A 261 0.84 -3.01 -2.47
CA THR A 261 -0.13 -3.34 -3.53
C THR A 261 -0.63 -4.79 -3.44
N TYR A 262 -0.23 -5.67 -4.35
CA TYR A 262 -0.88 -6.98 -4.54
C TYR A 262 0.05 -8.17 -4.28
N GLY A 263 1.21 -7.95 -3.62
CA GLY A 263 2.12 -9.04 -3.24
C GLY A 263 2.76 -9.76 -4.41
N GLY A 264 2.82 -9.14 -5.59
CA GLY A 264 3.46 -9.69 -6.78
C GLY A 264 2.52 -10.38 -7.77
N ILE A 265 1.23 -10.56 -7.45
CA ILE A 265 0.28 -11.19 -8.37
C ILE A 265 -0.20 -10.23 -9.46
N GLY A 266 -0.36 -8.95 -9.15
CA GLY A 266 -0.62 -7.88 -10.10
C GLY A 266 0.68 -7.20 -10.52
N ARG A 267 0.71 -6.65 -11.74
CA ARG A 267 1.83 -5.82 -12.23
C ARG A 267 1.95 -4.53 -11.40
N HIS A 268 3.10 -3.88 -11.50
CA HIS A 268 3.36 -2.62 -10.82
C HIS A 268 4.08 -1.64 -11.76
N GLY A 269 3.69 -0.37 -11.74
CA GLY A 269 4.28 0.66 -12.59
C GLY A 269 5.60 1.25 -12.06
N GLY A 270 5.98 0.91 -10.81
CA GLY A 270 7.21 1.36 -10.16
C GLY A 270 7.05 2.57 -9.25
N GLY A 271 5.94 3.31 -9.32
CA GLY A 271 5.70 4.48 -8.49
C GLY A 271 5.41 4.14 -7.02
N ALA A 272 6.10 4.81 -6.11
CA ALA A 272 5.82 4.74 -4.67
C ALA A 272 4.62 5.63 -4.30
N PHE A 273 3.92 5.29 -3.21
CA PHE A 273 2.74 6.03 -2.74
C PHE A 273 3.07 7.02 -1.63
N SER A 274 3.73 6.56 -0.57
CA SER A 274 3.94 7.33 0.65
C SER A 274 4.69 8.64 0.40
N GLY A 275 4.25 9.70 1.08
CA GLY A 275 4.84 11.04 0.97
C GLY A 275 4.36 11.87 -0.22
N LYS A 276 3.53 11.31 -1.11
CA LYS A 276 3.01 11.99 -2.30
C LYS A 276 1.59 12.51 -2.09
N ASP A 277 1.35 13.81 -2.37
CA ASP A 277 0.00 14.37 -2.42
C ASP A 277 -0.80 13.81 -3.61
N PRO A 278 -2.14 13.94 -3.62
CA PRO A 278 -2.99 13.27 -4.61
C PRO A 278 -2.86 13.78 -6.05
N THR A 279 -2.13 14.85 -6.33
CA THR A 279 -1.84 15.28 -7.71
C THR A 279 -0.80 14.39 -8.39
N LYS A 280 -0.05 13.61 -7.62
CA LYS A 280 0.89 12.60 -8.12
C LYS A 280 0.11 11.35 -8.53
N VAL A 281 0.00 11.12 -9.84
CA VAL A 281 -0.76 10.00 -10.41
C VAL A 281 -0.21 8.61 -10.04
N ASP A 282 1.06 8.51 -9.66
CA ASP A 282 1.61 7.29 -9.08
C ASP A 282 0.74 6.76 -7.94
N ARG A 283 0.21 7.65 -7.11
CA ARG A 283 -0.68 7.33 -5.99
C ARG A 283 -2.14 7.34 -6.41
N SER A 284 -2.65 8.46 -6.90
CA SER A 284 -4.07 8.63 -7.22
C SER A 284 -4.53 7.73 -8.36
N GLY A 285 -3.72 7.57 -9.40
CA GLY A 285 -4.00 6.68 -10.52
C GLY A 285 -4.00 5.20 -10.11
N ALA A 286 -3.08 4.78 -9.22
CA ALA A 286 -3.08 3.42 -8.70
C ALA A 286 -4.33 3.12 -7.84
N TYR A 287 -4.79 4.08 -7.03
CA TYR A 287 -6.03 3.95 -6.28
C TYR A 287 -7.26 3.90 -7.20
N ALA A 288 -7.30 4.74 -8.24
CA ALA A 288 -8.36 4.70 -9.25
C ALA A 288 -8.38 3.37 -10.00
N ALA A 289 -7.22 2.86 -10.41
CA ALA A 289 -7.11 1.56 -11.08
C ALA A 289 -7.60 0.41 -10.16
N ARG A 290 -7.31 0.46 -8.84
CA ARG A 290 -7.88 -0.48 -7.86
C ARG A 290 -9.39 -0.36 -7.79
N TRP A 291 -9.94 0.85 -7.72
CA TRP A 291 -11.37 1.08 -7.68
C TRP A 291 -12.07 0.50 -8.90
N VAL A 292 -11.53 0.71 -10.10
CA VAL A 292 -12.03 0.13 -11.35
C VAL A 292 -11.99 -1.40 -11.30
N ALA A 293 -10.83 -2.00 -11.04
CA ALA A 293 -10.66 -3.45 -11.01
C ALA A 293 -11.60 -4.12 -9.99
N LYS A 294 -11.73 -3.52 -8.81
CA LYS A 294 -12.62 -4.01 -7.74
C LYS A 294 -14.08 -3.99 -8.15
N ASN A 295 -14.54 -2.94 -8.82
CA ASN A 295 -15.92 -2.85 -9.30
C ASN A 295 -16.23 -3.84 -10.42
N ILE A 296 -15.27 -4.15 -11.29
CA ILE A 296 -15.44 -5.17 -12.34
C ILE A 296 -15.65 -6.55 -11.72
N VAL A 297 -14.82 -6.94 -10.75
CA VAL A 297 -14.96 -8.22 -10.05
C VAL A 297 -16.23 -8.24 -9.20
N ALA A 298 -16.55 -7.16 -8.48
CA ALA A 298 -17.78 -7.04 -7.68
C ALA A 298 -19.05 -7.09 -8.56
N ALA A 299 -18.98 -6.61 -9.78
CA ALA A 299 -20.05 -6.72 -10.77
C ALA A 299 -20.21 -8.17 -11.32
N GLY A 300 -19.29 -9.08 -11.02
CA GLY A 300 -19.29 -10.43 -11.57
C GLY A 300 -18.93 -10.49 -13.06
N LEU A 301 -18.31 -9.44 -13.60
CA LEU A 301 -17.88 -9.37 -14.99
C LEU A 301 -16.62 -10.21 -15.26
N ALA A 302 -15.81 -10.42 -14.24
CA ALA A 302 -14.65 -11.31 -14.25
C ALA A 302 -14.36 -11.83 -12.84
N LYS A 303 -13.66 -12.95 -12.70
CA LYS A 303 -13.16 -13.46 -11.40
C LYS A 303 -11.84 -12.80 -11.00
N ARG A 304 -11.05 -12.38 -11.98
CA ARG A 304 -9.79 -11.64 -11.82
C ARG A 304 -9.75 -10.53 -12.85
N CYS A 305 -9.27 -9.38 -12.44
CA CYS A 305 -9.15 -8.23 -13.33
C CYS A 305 -7.92 -7.41 -12.96
N GLU A 306 -7.10 -7.10 -13.95
CA GLU A 306 -6.02 -6.12 -13.87
C GLU A 306 -6.33 -4.96 -14.81
N ILE A 307 -6.09 -3.75 -14.31
CA ILE A 307 -6.27 -2.50 -15.05
C ILE A 307 -4.92 -1.81 -15.13
N GLN A 308 -4.55 -1.34 -16.32
CA GLN A 308 -3.46 -0.38 -16.49
C GLN A 308 -4.03 0.97 -16.89
N LEU A 309 -3.60 2.02 -16.20
CA LEU A 309 -3.80 3.41 -16.59
C LEU A 309 -2.45 4.02 -16.94
N ALA A 310 -2.38 4.80 -18.01
CA ALA A 310 -1.17 5.54 -18.36
C ALA A 310 -1.48 7.02 -18.52
N TYR A 311 -0.55 7.88 -18.05
CA TYR A 311 -0.67 9.34 -18.13
C TYR A 311 0.60 9.94 -18.74
N ALA A 312 0.43 11.12 -19.36
CA ALA A 312 1.52 12.00 -19.74
C ALA A 312 1.53 13.22 -18.82
N ILE A 313 2.71 13.69 -18.44
CA ILE A 313 2.84 14.87 -17.57
C ILE A 313 2.11 16.08 -18.18
N GLY A 314 1.32 16.78 -17.38
CA GLY A 314 0.58 17.96 -17.79
C GLY A 314 -0.65 17.70 -18.66
N VAL A 315 -1.00 16.44 -18.96
CA VAL A 315 -2.20 16.05 -19.71
C VAL A 315 -3.25 15.51 -18.73
N ALA A 316 -4.52 15.92 -18.89
CA ALA A 316 -5.59 15.50 -18.00
C ALA A 316 -6.16 14.13 -18.40
N GLU A 317 -6.37 13.88 -19.68
CA GLU A 317 -6.91 12.60 -20.15
C GLU A 317 -5.86 11.47 -20.02
N PRO A 318 -6.25 10.26 -19.58
CA PRO A 318 -5.35 9.11 -19.64
C PRO A 318 -4.96 8.81 -21.10
N VAL A 319 -3.67 8.53 -21.33
CA VAL A 319 -3.14 8.18 -22.67
C VAL A 319 -3.61 6.81 -23.12
N SER A 320 -3.86 5.91 -22.16
CA SER A 320 -4.40 4.59 -22.43
C SER A 320 -5.02 3.97 -21.18
N ILE A 321 -6.03 3.13 -21.41
CA ILE A 321 -6.64 2.23 -20.45
C ILE A 321 -6.50 0.83 -21.02
N MET A 322 -6.04 -0.15 -20.24
CA MET A 322 -5.97 -1.55 -20.64
C MET A 322 -6.62 -2.41 -19.59
N VAL A 323 -7.38 -3.40 -20.03
CA VAL A 323 -8.04 -4.42 -19.20
C VAL A 323 -7.44 -5.78 -19.50
N GLU A 324 -7.21 -6.58 -18.48
CA GLU A 324 -6.83 -7.99 -18.58
C GLU A 324 -7.64 -8.81 -17.58
N THR A 325 -8.54 -9.65 -18.07
CA THR A 325 -9.37 -10.53 -17.21
C THR A 325 -8.81 -11.94 -17.07
N PHE A 326 -7.65 -12.22 -17.64
CA PHE A 326 -6.99 -13.55 -17.59
C PHE A 326 -7.91 -14.69 -18.08
N GLY A 327 -8.74 -14.41 -19.07
CA GLY A 327 -9.71 -15.36 -19.60
C GLY A 327 -10.89 -15.69 -18.67
N THR A 328 -11.09 -14.93 -17.59
CA THR A 328 -12.21 -15.11 -16.65
C THR A 328 -13.38 -14.16 -16.91
N GLY A 329 -13.26 -13.27 -17.89
CA GLY A 329 -14.31 -12.33 -18.30
C GLY A 329 -15.54 -13.05 -18.88
N ILE A 330 -16.72 -12.50 -18.57
CA ILE A 330 -17.99 -12.99 -19.16
C ILE A 330 -18.27 -12.38 -20.53
N VAL A 331 -17.53 -11.33 -20.88
CA VAL A 331 -17.47 -10.66 -22.19
C VAL A 331 -16.02 -10.38 -22.55
N ASP A 332 -15.75 -9.96 -23.79
CA ASP A 332 -14.40 -9.59 -24.23
C ASP A 332 -13.87 -8.39 -23.45
N ASP A 333 -12.57 -8.36 -23.16
CA ASP A 333 -11.90 -7.29 -22.40
C ASP A 333 -12.12 -5.90 -23.04
N SER A 334 -12.19 -5.80 -24.37
CA SER A 334 -12.51 -4.58 -25.10
C SER A 334 -13.91 -4.02 -24.82
N VAL A 335 -14.88 -4.87 -24.48
CA VAL A 335 -16.22 -4.44 -24.08
C VAL A 335 -16.18 -3.87 -22.65
N ILE A 336 -15.36 -4.47 -21.79
CA ILE A 336 -15.13 -3.97 -20.43
C ILE A 336 -14.40 -2.61 -20.48
N GLU A 337 -13.41 -2.43 -21.37
CA GLU A 337 -12.75 -1.13 -21.58
C GLU A 337 -13.75 -0.02 -21.91
N GLN A 338 -14.65 -0.26 -22.87
CA GLN A 338 -15.71 0.69 -23.22
C GLN A 338 -16.64 1.00 -22.05
N ALA A 339 -16.95 -0.01 -21.24
CA ALA A 339 -17.76 0.20 -20.03
C ALA A 339 -17.02 1.08 -18.99
N ILE A 340 -15.71 0.92 -18.85
CA ILE A 340 -14.88 1.74 -17.96
C ILE A 340 -14.90 3.19 -18.42
N GLU A 341 -14.63 3.47 -19.70
CA GLU A 341 -14.64 4.80 -20.28
C GLU A 341 -15.99 5.52 -20.11
N HIS A 342 -17.10 4.75 -20.10
CA HIS A 342 -18.43 5.30 -19.90
C HIS A 342 -18.80 5.55 -18.43
N VAL A 343 -18.29 4.72 -17.50
CA VAL A 343 -18.74 4.70 -16.08
C VAL A 343 -17.81 5.49 -15.17
N PHE A 344 -16.51 5.58 -15.52
CA PHE A 344 -15.50 6.21 -14.68
C PHE A 344 -14.94 7.44 -15.37
N ASP A 345 -14.74 8.49 -14.60
CA ASP A 345 -13.89 9.62 -14.99
C ASP A 345 -12.52 9.43 -14.33
N LEU A 346 -11.52 9.16 -15.17
CA LEU A 346 -10.16 8.82 -14.74
C LEU A 346 -9.18 9.98 -14.93
N ARG A 347 -9.68 11.20 -15.14
CA ARG A 347 -8.87 12.43 -15.13
C ARG A 347 -8.39 12.72 -13.70
N PRO A 348 -7.16 13.23 -13.48
CA PRO A 348 -6.60 13.44 -12.15
C PRO A 348 -7.49 14.25 -11.20
N ALA A 349 -8.09 15.35 -11.66
CA ALA A 349 -8.99 16.18 -10.86
C ALA A 349 -10.23 15.39 -10.40
N ALA A 350 -10.86 14.65 -11.32
CA ALA A 350 -12.03 13.84 -11.05
C ALA A 350 -11.72 12.69 -10.07
N ILE A 351 -10.58 12.03 -10.23
CA ILE A 351 -10.11 10.98 -9.28
C ILE A 351 -9.98 11.55 -7.87
N ILE A 352 -9.30 12.70 -7.73
CA ILE A 352 -9.07 13.36 -6.44
C ILE A 352 -10.40 13.65 -5.74
N GLU A 353 -11.38 14.16 -6.47
CA GLU A 353 -12.71 14.49 -5.93
C GLU A 353 -13.52 13.24 -5.60
N GLN A 354 -13.65 12.30 -6.54
CA GLN A 354 -14.46 11.10 -6.37
C GLN A 354 -13.95 10.21 -5.22
N LEU A 355 -12.64 10.11 -5.06
CA LEU A 355 -12.01 9.29 -4.02
C LEU A 355 -11.70 10.06 -2.73
N ASP A 356 -12.06 11.36 -2.63
CA ASP A 356 -11.81 12.21 -1.44
C ASP A 356 -10.33 12.29 -1.03
N LEU A 357 -9.43 12.34 -2.00
CA LEU A 357 -7.98 12.19 -1.75
C LEU A 357 -7.32 13.40 -1.08
N ARG A 358 -8.01 14.53 -0.89
CA ARG A 358 -7.48 15.69 -0.16
C ARG A 358 -7.60 15.58 1.35
N LYS A 359 -8.24 14.51 1.86
CA LYS A 359 -8.36 14.25 3.29
C LYS A 359 -7.06 13.64 3.86
N PRO A 360 -6.76 13.89 5.14
CA PRO A 360 -5.56 13.35 5.80
C PRO A 360 -5.75 11.85 6.18
N ILE A 361 -5.81 10.97 5.18
CA ILE A 361 -6.12 9.54 5.33
C ILE A 361 -4.89 8.63 5.18
N TYR A 362 -3.72 9.18 4.90
CA TYR A 362 -2.59 8.42 4.34
C TYR A 362 -1.73 7.70 5.39
N LYS A 363 -1.47 8.30 6.55
CA LYS A 363 -0.62 7.69 7.60
C LYS A 363 -1.04 6.26 7.96
N GLN A 364 -2.34 6.02 8.08
CA GLN A 364 -2.87 4.69 8.43
C GLN A 364 -2.75 3.63 7.32
N LEU A 365 -2.47 4.07 6.08
CA LEU A 365 -2.26 3.20 4.91
C LEU A 365 -0.81 2.77 4.76
N ALA A 366 0.12 3.52 5.32
CA ALA A 366 1.57 3.34 5.13
C ALA A 366 2.11 2.00 5.68
N ALA A 367 1.32 1.23 6.41
CA ALA A 367 1.64 -0.12 6.85
C ALA A 367 0.47 -1.08 6.56
N TYR A 368 0.80 -2.35 6.27
CA TYR A 368 -0.15 -3.44 6.00
C TYR A 368 -0.93 -3.30 4.69
N GLY A 369 -0.36 -2.62 3.70
CA GLY A 369 -0.92 -2.45 2.36
C GLY A 369 -1.90 -1.29 2.23
N HIS A 370 -2.04 -0.77 1.02
CA HIS A 370 -2.95 0.32 0.66
C HIS A 370 -4.28 -0.20 0.10
N MET A 371 -4.31 -1.47 -0.33
CA MET A 371 -5.46 -2.12 -0.97
C MET A 371 -6.10 -3.15 -0.05
N GLY A 372 -7.41 -3.37 -0.21
CA GLY A 372 -8.18 -4.28 0.62
C GLY A 372 -8.49 -3.73 2.02
N ARG A 373 -8.41 -2.41 2.22
CA ARG A 373 -8.52 -1.72 3.51
C ARG A 373 -9.93 -1.15 3.72
N GLU A 374 -10.96 -1.97 3.52
CA GLU A 374 -12.37 -1.57 3.68
C GLU A 374 -12.67 -1.01 5.07
N GLU A 375 -11.96 -1.50 6.11
CA GLU A 375 -12.11 -1.05 7.49
C GLU A 375 -11.72 0.42 7.73
N LEU A 376 -10.94 1.01 6.80
CA LEU A 376 -10.53 2.41 6.87
C LEU A 376 -11.51 3.36 6.16
N GLY A 377 -12.54 2.83 5.50
CA GLY A 377 -13.54 3.62 4.78
C GLY A 377 -12.99 4.38 3.58
N VAL A 378 -11.88 3.91 2.99
CA VAL A 378 -11.26 4.54 1.81
C VAL A 378 -12.07 4.27 0.55
N LYS A 379 -12.29 5.28 -0.26
CA LYS A 379 -13.26 5.21 -1.36
C LYS A 379 -12.87 4.32 -2.52
N TRP A 380 -11.59 4.07 -2.76
CA TRP A 380 -11.17 3.11 -3.80
C TRP A 380 -11.48 1.65 -3.48
N GLU A 381 -11.93 1.37 -2.27
CA GLU A 381 -12.46 0.06 -1.88
C GLU A 381 -13.98 -0.06 -2.02
N ASN A 382 -14.68 1.01 -2.42
CA ASN A 382 -16.12 0.98 -2.67
C ASN A 382 -16.47 0.16 -3.92
N ARG A 383 -17.67 -0.45 -3.89
CA ARG A 383 -18.25 -1.23 -4.99
C ARG A 383 -19.42 -0.48 -5.64
N ASP A 384 -19.37 0.83 -5.61
CA ASP A 384 -20.46 1.76 -5.95
C ASP A 384 -20.74 1.86 -7.46
N LYS A 385 -19.82 1.41 -8.29
CA LYS A 385 -19.94 1.41 -9.76
C LYS A 385 -20.35 0.05 -10.36
N ALA A 386 -20.42 -1.00 -9.54
CA ALA A 386 -20.70 -2.37 -10.02
C ALA A 386 -22.02 -2.49 -10.79
N GLU A 387 -23.11 -1.86 -10.31
CA GLU A 387 -24.40 -1.90 -10.97
C GLU A 387 -24.42 -1.08 -12.28
N ALA A 388 -23.68 0.04 -12.33
CA ALA A 388 -23.56 0.83 -13.57
C ALA A 388 -22.81 0.05 -14.67
N LEU A 389 -21.74 -0.66 -14.29
CA LEU A 389 -21.00 -1.55 -15.20
C LEU A 389 -21.91 -2.67 -15.77
N LYS A 390 -22.67 -3.36 -14.89
CA LYS A 390 -23.65 -4.37 -15.33
C LYS A 390 -24.68 -3.81 -16.28
N ALA A 391 -25.22 -2.63 -15.99
CA ALA A 391 -26.24 -1.98 -16.80
C ALA A 391 -25.71 -1.61 -18.19
N TYR A 392 -24.42 -1.26 -18.31
CA TYR A 392 -23.78 -0.98 -19.57
C TYR A 392 -23.61 -2.25 -20.43
N ILE A 393 -23.10 -3.32 -19.85
CA ILE A 393 -22.84 -4.61 -20.53
C ILE A 393 -24.13 -5.30 -20.99
N ASN A 394 -25.25 -5.09 -20.30
CA ASN A 394 -26.53 -5.73 -20.62
C ASN A 394 -27.39 -4.92 -21.62
N LYS A 395 -26.87 -3.80 -22.16
CA LYS A 395 -27.53 -3.05 -23.23
C LYS A 395 -27.27 -3.65 -24.61
#